data_599ab7d1afe9aa0bbb81c161d3e1051d
#
_entry.id   599ab7d1afe9aa0bbb81c161d3e1051d
#
_cell.length_a   1.000
_cell.length_b   1.000
_cell.length_c   1.000
_cell.angle_alpha   90.00
_cell.angle_beta   90.00
_cell.angle_gamma   90.00
#
_symmetry.space_group_name_H-M   'P 1'
#
loop_
_entity.id
_entity.type
_entity.pdbx_description
1 polymer ?
#
loop_
_entity_poly.entity_id
_entity_poly.type
_entity_poly.pdbx_seq_one_letter_code
_entity_poly.pdbx_strand_id
1 'polypeptide(L)'
;AMLVDGGFSEWRKQDLPLESGDEQGDPSAPRGAMLVQDREHTSHVDAQFLLDQLDDSQVLILDAREEERFSGRKEPLDKKAGCIPGAVNRHFALNLLEGKFKSPAVLEAEFRELFQGFAPESVVHSCGSGVTACHNLFAMEYAGLSGSQLYPGSWSEWIADPFRPIQVQE
;
A
#
# COMPACT_ATOMS: atom_id res chain seq x y z
N ALA A 1 3.01 -15.84 7.14
CA ALA A 1 1.69 -15.20 7.36
C ALA A 1 0.75 -15.62 6.23
N MET A 2 -0.54 -15.64 6.51
CA MET A 2 -1.59 -15.89 5.52
C MET A 2 -2.62 -14.77 5.62
N LEU A 3 -3.22 -14.42 4.51
CA LEU A 3 -4.29 -13.43 4.44
C LEU A 3 -5.60 -14.14 4.12
N VAL A 4 -6.66 -13.83 4.87
CA VAL A 4 -8.01 -14.31 4.57
C VAL A 4 -8.63 -13.33 3.57
N ASP A 5 -8.80 -13.76 2.33
CA ASP A 5 -9.39 -12.93 1.27
C ASP A 5 -10.87 -12.64 1.58
N GLY A 6 -11.22 -11.36 1.58
CA GLY A 6 -12.50 -10.86 2.09
C GLY A 6 -12.53 -10.57 3.60
N GLY A 7 -11.45 -10.89 4.33
CA GLY A 7 -11.26 -10.57 5.73
C GLY A 7 -12.35 -11.10 6.66
N PHE A 8 -12.53 -10.44 7.80
CA PHE A 8 -13.49 -10.85 8.81
C PHE A 8 -14.96 -10.86 8.31
N SER A 9 -15.29 -10.01 7.37
CA SER A 9 -16.63 -9.97 6.79
C SER A 9 -16.96 -11.23 6.03
N GLU A 10 -16.01 -11.78 5.28
CA GLU A 10 -16.18 -13.02 4.54
C GLU A 10 -16.20 -14.22 5.49
N TRP A 11 -15.35 -14.22 6.53
CA TRP A 11 -15.34 -15.21 7.59
C TRP A 11 -16.73 -15.36 8.22
N ARG A 12 -17.37 -14.24 8.56
CA ARG A 12 -18.73 -14.21 9.13
C ARG A 12 -19.81 -14.70 8.17
N LYS A 13 -19.70 -14.37 6.87
CA LYS A 13 -20.67 -14.82 5.85
C LYS A 13 -20.67 -16.34 5.67
N GLN A 14 -19.54 -16.98 5.95
CA GLN A 14 -19.38 -18.43 5.85
C GLN A 14 -19.74 -19.17 7.15
N ASP A 15 -20.31 -18.46 8.14
CA ASP A 15 -20.67 -19.02 9.46
C ASP A 15 -19.51 -19.77 10.14
N LEU A 16 -18.27 -19.32 9.93
CA LEU A 16 -17.10 -19.91 10.55
C LEU A 16 -17.04 -19.54 12.04
N PRO A 17 -16.41 -20.41 12.89
CA PRO A 17 -16.38 -20.20 14.33
C PRO A 17 -15.84 -18.85 14.74
N LEU A 18 -16.51 -18.21 15.70
CA LEU A 18 -16.12 -16.95 16.31
C LEU A 18 -16.10 -17.10 17.81
N GLU A 19 -15.11 -16.51 18.44
CA GLU A 19 -15.03 -16.35 19.89
C GLU A 19 -15.09 -14.86 20.24
N SER A 20 -15.57 -14.54 21.40
CA SER A 20 -15.65 -13.18 21.92
C SER A 20 -15.21 -13.14 23.38
N GLY A 21 -14.55 -12.10 23.80
CA GLY A 21 -14.04 -11.89 25.14
C GLY A 21 -12.54 -11.66 25.16
N ASP A 22 -11.97 -11.59 26.36
CA ASP A 22 -10.52 -11.46 26.54
C ASP A 22 -9.85 -12.82 26.30
N GLU A 23 -9.05 -12.93 25.28
CA GLU A 23 -8.25 -14.10 24.98
C GLU A 23 -7.13 -14.20 26.04
N GLN A 24 -7.31 -15.12 26.97
CA GLN A 24 -6.23 -15.52 27.87
C GLN A 24 -5.44 -16.62 27.17
N GLY A 25 -4.33 -16.23 26.55
CA GLY A 25 -3.44 -17.21 25.94
C GLY A 25 -3.04 -18.29 26.93
N ASP A 26 -3.06 -19.54 26.50
CA ASP A 26 -2.57 -20.65 27.32
C ASP A 26 -1.04 -20.52 27.50
N PRO A 27 -0.53 -20.17 28.71
CA PRO A 27 0.90 -20.06 28.95
C PRO A 27 1.64 -21.40 28.86
N SER A 28 0.90 -22.52 28.85
CA SER A 28 1.44 -23.86 28.68
C SER A 28 1.49 -24.33 27.23
N ALA A 29 0.87 -23.56 26.30
CA ALA A 29 0.92 -23.92 24.90
C ALA A 29 2.38 -23.97 24.41
N PRO A 30 2.77 -25.04 23.69
CA PRO A 30 4.12 -25.13 23.16
C PRO A 30 4.38 -23.94 22.24
N ARG A 31 5.42 -23.15 22.56
CA ARG A 31 5.86 -22.07 21.68
C ARG A 31 6.26 -22.68 20.34
N GLY A 32 5.44 -22.47 19.32
CA GLY A 32 5.80 -22.89 17.98
C GLY A 32 7.11 -22.23 17.55
N ALA A 33 8.04 -23.02 17.08
CA ALA A 33 9.25 -22.48 16.45
C ALA A 33 8.82 -21.90 15.09
N MET A 34 8.67 -20.58 15.00
CA MET A 34 8.49 -19.91 13.73
C MET A 34 9.87 -19.82 13.07
N LEU A 35 10.10 -20.62 12.04
CA LEU A 35 11.25 -20.44 11.18
C LEU A 35 10.98 -19.17 10.36
N VAL A 36 11.57 -18.08 10.78
CA VAL A 36 11.67 -16.87 9.96
C VAL A 36 12.71 -17.19 8.88
N GLN A 37 12.24 -17.50 7.69
CA GLN A 37 13.13 -17.42 6.52
C GLN A 37 13.38 -15.95 6.28
N ASP A 38 14.62 -15.55 6.42
CA ASP A 38 15.09 -14.23 5.99
C ASP A 38 14.98 -14.21 4.47
N ARG A 39 13.84 -13.75 4.00
CA ARG A 39 13.68 -13.44 2.59
C ARG A 39 14.13 -12.01 2.45
N GLU A 40 15.11 -11.72 1.62
CA GLU A 40 15.44 -10.33 1.20
C GLU A 40 14.18 -9.69 0.65
N HIS A 41 13.59 -8.78 1.48
CA HIS A 41 12.23 -8.41 1.20
C HIS A 41 11.99 -6.97 1.25
N THR A 42 11.05 -6.65 0.44
CA THR A 42 10.34 -5.41 0.26
C THR A 42 11.22 -4.25 0.68
N SER A 43 12.06 -3.81 -0.23
CA SER A 43 12.87 -2.64 0.05
C SER A 43 11.91 -1.51 0.41
N HIS A 44 12.22 -0.81 1.48
CA HIS A 44 11.55 0.44 1.82
C HIS A 44 12.48 1.60 1.46
N VAL A 45 11.90 2.70 1.10
CA VAL A 45 12.59 3.94 0.81
C VAL A 45 12.16 5.02 1.79
N ASP A 46 12.99 6.01 1.99
CA ASP A 46 12.70 7.18 2.81
C ASP A 46 12.29 8.39 1.95
N ALA A 47 11.93 9.46 2.64
CA ALA A 47 11.53 10.69 1.99
C ALA A 47 12.67 11.34 1.19
N GLN A 48 13.93 11.18 1.62
CA GLN A 48 15.06 11.73 0.92
C GLN A 48 15.28 11.05 -0.42
N PHE A 49 15.17 9.71 -0.44
CA PHE A 49 15.22 8.97 -1.71
C PHE A 49 14.19 9.50 -2.72
N LEU A 50 12.92 9.68 -2.29
CA LEU A 50 11.90 10.20 -3.19
C LEU A 50 12.16 11.64 -3.63
N LEU A 51 12.67 12.48 -2.71
CA LEU A 51 13.01 13.87 -3.04
C LEU A 51 14.08 13.94 -4.13
N ASP A 52 15.10 13.07 -4.05
CA ASP A 52 16.18 12.99 -5.03
C ASP A 52 15.69 12.47 -6.40
N GLN A 53 14.57 11.75 -6.42
CA GLN A 53 13.99 11.18 -7.65
C GLN A 53 12.98 12.10 -8.35
N LEU A 54 12.53 13.21 -7.73
CA LEU A 54 11.50 14.07 -8.31
C LEU A 54 11.90 14.66 -9.68
N ASP A 55 13.19 14.96 -9.86
CA ASP A 55 13.70 15.56 -11.09
C ASP A 55 14.14 14.51 -12.14
N ASP A 56 14.38 13.26 -11.74
CA ASP A 56 14.99 12.22 -12.59
C ASP A 56 13.97 11.17 -13.09
N SER A 57 12.77 11.17 -12.58
CA SER A 57 11.67 10.29 -13.02
C SER A 57 12.04 8.82 -13.19
N GLN A 58 12.97 8.30 -12.36
CA GLN A 58 13.38 6.89 -12.41
C GLN A 58 12.44 5.98 -11.63
N VAL A 59 11.53 6.55 -10.84
CA VAL A 59 10.56 5.83 -10.06
C VAL A 59 9.14 6.31 -10.35
N LEU A 60 8.21 5.38 -10.28
CA LEU A 60 6.78 5.66 -10.34
C LEU A 60 6.20 5.61 -8.92
N ILE A 61 5.75 6.73 -8.38
CA ILE A 61 5.10 6.78 -7.07
C ILE A 61 3.61 6.48 -7.26
N LEU A 62 3.12 5.41 -6.61
CA LEU A 62 1.70 5.08 -6.59
C LEU A 62 1.09 5.45 -5.24
N ASP A 63 0.16 6.40 -5.25
CA ASP A 63 -0.57 6.84 -4.06
C ASP A 63 -1.89 6.06 -3.91
N ALA A 64 -2.03 5.34 -2.79
CA ALA A 64 -3.17 4.47 -2.52
C ALA A 64 -4.37 5.20 -1.88
N ARG A 65 -4.31 6.50 -1.62
CA ARG A 65 -5.41 7.28 -1.05
C ARG A 65 -6.58 7.40 -2.03
N GLU A 66 -7.73 7.78 -1.48
CA GLU A 66 -8.88 8.21 -2.30
C GLU A 66 -8.49 9.39 -3.19
N GLU A 67 -9.07 9.43 -4.37
CA GLU A 67 -8.76 10.40 -5.41
C GLU A 67 -8.98 11.85 -4.95
N GLU A 68 -10.03 12.12 -4.15
CA GLU A 68 -10.28 13.46 -3.61
C GLU A 68 -9.17 13.93 -2.65
N ARG A 69 -8.57 13.00 -1.88
CA ARG A 69 -7.44 13.31 -1.01
C ARG A 69 -6.16 13.49 -1.81
N PHE A 70 -5.91 12.62 -2.77
CA PHE A 70 -4.75 12.67 -3.64
C PHE A 70 -4.72 13.97 -4.45
N SER A 71 -5.83 14.35 -5.08
CA SER A 71 -5.93 15.58 -5.87
C SER A 71 -5.84 16.87 -5.03
N GLY A 72 -6.05 16.75 -3.73
CA GLY A 72 -6.07 17.91 -2.82
C GLY A 72 -7.43 18.61 -2.72
N ARG A 73 -8.49 18.06 -3.34
CA ARG A 73 -9.85 18.61 -3.23
C ARG A 73 -10.45 18.44 -1.84
N LYS A 74 -10.02 17.42 -1.10
CA LYS A 74 -10.50 17.15 0.25
C LYS A 74 -9.41 16.46 1.07
N GLU A 75 -9.09 16.97 2.25
CA GLU A 75 -8.15 16.32 3.17
C GLU A 75 -8.64 16.44 4.62
N PRO A 76 -9.38 15.42 5.10
CA PRO A 76 -9.94 15.44 6.45
C PRO A 76 -8.97 14.96 7.54
N LEU A 77 -7.83 14.35 7.18
CA LEU A 77 -6.96 13.64 8.10
C LEU A 77 -5.61 14.35 8.30
N ASP A 78 -5.01 14.82 7.23
CA ASP A 78 -3.70 15.44 7.25
C ASP A 78 -3.76 16.97 7.21
N LYS A 79 -2.68 17.63 7.61
CA LYS A 79 -2.62 19.10 7.74
C LYS A 79 -2.51 19.83 6.40
N LYS A 80 -2.09 19.16 5.35
CA LYS A 80 -1.93 19.71 4.00
C LYS A 80 -2.60 18.80 2.99
N ALA A 81 -3.31 19.39 2.04
CA ALA A 81 -3.92 18.70 0.92
C ALA A 81 -2.95 18.60 -0.26
N GLY A 82 -3.14 17.60 -1.13
CA GLY A 82 -2.33 17.37 -2.33
C GLY A 82 -1.60 16.03 -2.30
N CYS A 83 -0.57 15.92 -3.13
CA CYS A 83 0.23 14.71 -3.29
C CYS A 83 1.72 15.03 -3.47
N ILE A 84 2.55 14.00 -3.42
CA ILE A 84 3.96 14.08 -3.82
C ILE A 84 3.99 14.38 -5.33
N PRO A 85 4.78 15.37 -5.78
CA PRO A 85 4.86 15.71 -7.20
C PRO A 85 5.20 14.51 -8.08
N GLY A 86 4.52 14.39 -9.21
CA GLY A 86 4.72 13.28 -10.15
C GLY A 86 4.06 11.93 -9.71
N ALA A 87 3.47 11.85 -8.54
CA ALA A 87 2.77 10.63 -8.13
C ALA A 87 1.50 10.39 -8.97
N VAL A 88 1.18 9.12 -9.14
CA VAL A 88 -0.03 8.64 -9.81
C VAL A 88 -0.98 8.03 -8.78
N ASN A 89 -2.26 8.32 -8.89
CA ASN A 89 -3.25 7.77 -7.97
C ASN A 89 -3.68 6.35 -8.39
N ARG A 90 -3.62 5.44 -7.43
CA ARG A 90 -4.24 4.11 -7.52
C ARG A 90 -4.89 3.81 -6.18
N HIS A 91 -6.13 4.26 -5.99
CA HIS A 91 -6.88 4.00 -4.77
C HIS A 91 -6.90 2.50 -4.46
N PHE A 92 -6.52 2.13 -3.23
CA PHE A 92 -6.38 0.72 -2.84
C PHE A 92 -7.64 -0.12 -3.05
N ALA A 93 -8.82 0.48 -2.93
CA ALA A 93 -10.09 -0.22 -3.12
C ALA A 93 -10.30 -0.70 -4.57
N LEU A 94 -9.59 -0.13 -5.55
CA LEU A 94 -9.62 -0.59 -6.94
C LEU A 94 -9.01 -1.99 -7.12
N ASN A 95 -8.29 -2.51 -6.15
CA ASN A 95 -7.79 -3.88 -6.17
C ASN A 95 -8.86 -4.91 -5.83
N LEU A 96 -10.02 -4.46 -5.36
CA LEU A 96 -11.07 -5.34 -4.85
C LEU A 96 -12.27 -5.39 -5.79
N LEU A 97 -12.92 -6.55 -5.81
CA LEU A 97 -14.24 -6.77 -6.38
C LEU A 97 -15.08 -7.50 -5.32
N GLU A 98 -16.20 -6.90 -4.93
CA GLU A 98 -17.10 -7.45 -3.89
C GLU A 98 -16.38 -7.79 -2.56
N GLY A 99 -15.37 -6.99 -2.20
CA GLY A 99 -14.60 -7.13 -0.96
C GLY A 99 -13.49 -8.17 -0.99
N LYS A 100 -13.25 -8.82 -2.11
CA LYS A 100 -12.14 -9.76 -2.36
C LYS A 100 -11.15 -9.19 -3.37
N PHE A 101 -9.91 -9.65 -3.34
CA PHE A 101 -8.96 -9.26 -4.38
C PHE A 101 -9.46 -9.73 -5.75
N LYS A 102 -9.31 -8.87 -6.75
CA LYS A 102 -9.46 -9.24 -8.15
C LYS A 102 -8.47 -10.36 -8.48
N SER A 103 -8.74 -11.11 -9.56
CA SER A 103 -7.81 -12.17 -9.97
C SER A 103 -6.43 -11.61 -10.31
N PRO A 104 -5.35 -12.40 -10.15
CA PRO A 104 -3.99 -11.97 -10.50
C PRO A 104 -3.87 -11.40 -11.90
N ALA A 105 -4.51 -12.03 -12.89
CA ALA A 105 -4.46 -11.59 -14.28
C ALA A 105 -5.12 -10.22 -14.50
N VAL A 106 -6.22 -9.93 -13.78
CA VAL A 106 -6.89 -8.61 -13.87
C VAL A 106 -6.02 -7.54 -13.21
N LEU A 107 -5.49 -7.82 -12.02
CA LEU A 107 -4.60 -6.90 -11.31
C LEU A 107 -3.32 -6.62 -12.12
N GLU A 108 -2.72 -7.66 -12.71
CA GLU A 108 -1.53 -7.51 -13.56
C GLU A 108 -1.81 -6.55 -14.73
N ALA A 109 -2.91 -6.76 -15.45
CA ALA A 109 -3.27 -5.92 -16.59
C ALA A 109 -3.47 -4.45 -16.16
N GLU A 110 -4.22 -4.22 -15.08
CA GLU A 110 -4.50 -2.88 -14.55
C GLU A 110 -3.23 -2.16 -14.05
N PHE A 111 -2.32 -2.86 -13.38
CA PHE A 111 -1.06 -2.28 -12.92
C PHE A 111 -0.11 -1.97 -14.09
N ARG A 112 0.00 -2.88 -15.08
CA ARG A 112 0.84 -2.64 -16.27
C ARG A 112 0.38 -1.43 -17.08
N GLU A 113 -0.92 -1.17 -17.15
CA GLU A 113 -1.47 0.04 -17.78
C GLU A 113 -0.99 1.31 -17.05
N LEU A 114 -0.93 1.27 -15.71
CA LEU A 114 -0.45 2.40 -14.90
C LEU A 114 1.06 2.63 -15.01
N PHE A 115 1.82 1.58 -15.24
CA PHE A 115 3.29 1.67 -15.22
C PHE A 115 3.87 2.48 -16.38
N GLN A 116 3.16 2.59 -17.51
CA GLN A 116 3.63 3.37 -18.68
C GLN A 116 5.07 3.06 -19.09
N GLY A 117 5.50 1.81 -18.90
CA GLY A 117 6.86 1.35 -19.22
C GLY A 117 7.82 1.22 -18.04
N PHE A 118 7.45 1.67 -16.86
CA PHE A 118 8.25 1.41 -15.65
C PHE A 118 8.26 -0.09 -15.31
N ALA A 119 9.41 -0.57 -14.84
CA ALA A 119 9.51 -1.91 -14.28
C ALA A 119 8.87 -1.98 -12.88
N PRO A 120 8.35 -3.14 -12.44
CA PRO A 120 7.79 -3.27 -11.10
C PRO A 120 8.73 -2.79 -9.97
N GLU A 121 10.02 -3.03 -10.11
CA GLU A 121 11.06 -2.66 -9.15
C GLU A 121 11.26 -1.14 -9.04
N SER A 122 10.81 -0.38 -10.04
CA SER A 122 10.82 1.08 -10.03
C SER A 122 9.57 1.70 -9.41
N VAL A 123 8.62 0.87 -8.95
CA VAL A 123 7.38 1.36 -8.34
C VAL A 123 7.57 1.54 -6.83
N VAL A 124 7.20 2.72 -6.34
CA VAL A 124 7.18 3.05 -4.90
C VAL A 124 5.74 3.31 -4.46
N HIS A 125 5.27 2.53 -3.49
CA HIS A 125 3.95 2.68 -2.91
C HIS A 125 3.93 3.69 -1.78
N SER A 126 2.98 4.62 -1.82
CA SER A 126 2.70 5.62 -0.80
C SER A 126 1.20 5.68 -0.50
N CYS A 127 0.82 6.27 0.63
CA CYS A 127 -0.57 6.61 0.94
C CYS A 127 -0.63 7.76 1.95
N GLY A 128 -1.49 7.72 2.95
CA GLY A 128 -1.50 8.68 4.08
C GLY A 128 -0.39 8.40 5.08
N SER A 129 -0.32 7.17 5.58
CA SER A 129 0.56 6.74 6.69
C SER A 129 1.17 5.34 6.49
N GLY A 130 1.37 4.92 5.24
CA GLY A 130 1.98 3.64 4.88
C GLY A 130 1.05 2.42 4.91
N VAL A 131 -0.14 2.52 5.50
CA VAL A 131 -1.03 1.36 5.71
C VAL A 131 -1.66 0.86 4.40
N THR A 132 -2.42 1.71 3.70
CA THR A 132 -3.06 1.32 2.43
C THR A 132 -2.09 1.21 1.27
N ALA A 133 -0.89 1.77 1.37
CA ALA A 133 0.21 1.51 0.47
C ALA A 133 0.61 0.02 0.44
N CYS A 134 0.63 -0.65 1.61
CA CYS A 134 0.86 -2.08 1.71
C CYS A 134 -0.20 -2.92 0.97
N HIS A 135 -1.43 -2.42 0.85
CA HIS A 135 -2.48 -3.10 0.10
C HIS A 135 -2.18 -3.14 -1.41
N ASN A 136 -1.71 -2.01 -1.99
CA ASN A 136 -1.29 -1.96 -3.39
C ASN A 136 -0.04 -2.82 -3.63
N LEU A 137 0.93 -2.76 -2.72
CA LEU A 137 2.13 -3.58 -2.78
C LEU A 137 1.78 -5.07 -2.77
N PHE A 138 0.92 -5.51 -1.84
CA PHE A 138 0.44 -6.89 -1.80
C PHE A 138 -0.30 -7.28 -3.09
N ALA A 139 -1.14 -6.39 -3.63
CA ALA A 139 -1.86 -6.65 -4.88
C ALA A 139 -0.90 -6.86 -6.06
N MET A 140 0.20 -6.10 -6.13
CA MET A 140 1.25 -6.30 -7.13
C MET A 140 1.98 -7.63 -6.96
N GLU A 141 2.39 -7.96 -5.74
CA GLU A 141 3.02 -9.26 -5.44
C GLU A 141 2.09 -10.43 -5.79
N TYR A 142 0.80 -10.32 -5.43
CA TYR A 142 -0.21 -11.32 -5.76
C TYR A 142 -0.44 -11.46 -7.28
N ALA A 143 -0.28 -10.38 -8.02
CA ALA A 143 -0.35 -10.35 -9.48
C ALA A 143 0.94 -10.83 -10.18
N GLY A 144 2.00 -11.19 -9.42
CA GLY A 144 3.29 -11.60 -9.98
C GLY A 144 4.18 -10.43 -10.42
N LEU A 145 3.86 -9.20 -10.00
CA LEU A 145 4.65 -7.99 -10.27
C LEU A 145 5.52 -7.65 -9.07
N SER A 146 6.51 -8.49 -8.80
CA SER A 146 7.36 -8.41 -7.61
C SER A 146 8.43 -7.32 -7.70
N GLY A 147 8.94 -6.89 -6.53
CA GLY A 147 10.09 -6.00 -6.41
C GLY A 147 9.76 -4.54 -6.17
N SER A 148 8.48 -4.18 -6.11
CA SER A 148 8.07 -2.81 -5.75
C SER A 148 8.48 -2.45 -4.32
N GLN A 149 8.61 -1.15 -4.05
CA GLN A 149 9.12 -0.62 -2.80
C GLN A 149 8.02 0.10 -2.01
N LEU A 150 8.20 0.23 -0.71
CA LEU A 150 7.30 0.96 0.17
C LEU A 150 7.96 2.24 0.67
N TYR A 151 7.25 3.35 0.62
CA TYR A 151 7.55 4.54 1.41
C TYR A 151 6.66 4.57 2.66
N PRO A 152 7.14 4.06 3.82
CA PRO A 152 6.30 3.89 5.01
C PRO A 152 5.80 5.22 5.58
N GLY A 153 6.62 6.26 5.54
CA GLY A 153 6.28 7.60 6.05
C GLY A 153 5.12 8.25 5.30
N SER A 154 5.02 7.99 3.99
CA SER A 154 3.91 8.41 3.15
C SER A 154 3.62 9.91 3.25
N TRP A 155 2.40 10.32 2.93
CA TRP A 155 2.00 11.73 2.90
C TRP A 155 2.17 12.44 4.25
N SER A 156 1.84 11.79 5.36
CA SER A 156 1.94 12.39 6.70
C SER A 156 3.39 12.77 7.04
N GLU A 157 4.37 11.94 6.70
CA GLU A 157 5.79 12.27 6.87
C GLU A 157 6.26 13.28 5.81
N TRP A 158 5.81 13.14 4.56
CA TRP A 158 6.20 14.05 3.50
C TRP A 158 5.90 15.50 3.86
N ILE A 159 4.71 15.79 4.33
CA ILE A 159 4.26 17.13 4.69
C ILE A 159 4.78 17.66 6.02
N ALA A 160 5.44 16.81 6.83
CA ALA A 160 6.05 17.23 8.09
C ALA A 160 7.22 18.19 7.86
N ASP A 161 7.93 18.05 6.75
CA ASP A 161 8.93 18.98 6.32
C ASP A 161 8.30 20.06 5.43
N PRO A 162 8.35 21.35 5.84
CA PRO A 162 7.77 22.44 5.06
C PRO A 162 8.48 22.75 3.73
N PHE A 163 9.71 22.26 3.55
CA PHE A 163 10.51 22.49 2.35
C PHE A 163 10.28 21.43 1.27
N ARG A 164 9.63 20.31 1.58
CA ARG A 164 9.27 19.32 0.56
C ARG A 164 8.14 19.85 -0.33
N PRO A 165 8.29 19.75 -1.66
CA PRO A 165 7.28 20.24 -2.58
C PRO A 165 6.01 19.38 -2.49
N ILE A 166 4.88 20.02 -2.75
CA ILE A 166 3.58 19.38 -2.87
C ILE A 166 2.90 19.79 -4.17
N GLN A 167 2.10 18.88 -4.71
CA GLN A 167 1.28 19.13 -5.89
C GLN A 167 -0.19 19.04 -5.54
N VAL A 168 -1.00 19.95 -6.06
CA VAL A 168 -2.46 19.90 -6.06
C VAL A 168 -2.89 19.74 -7.50
N GLN A 169 -3.80 18.82 -7.77
CA GLN A 169 -4.33 18.61 -9.12
C GLN A 169 -5.58 19.49 -9.31
N GLU A 170 -5.63 20.21 -10.42
CA GLU A 170 -6.77 21.03 -10.82
C GLU A 170 -7.98 20.21 -11.27
#